data_9aec9566b1675cc3504e126c00b1fb39
#
_entry.id   9aec9566b1675cc3504e126c00b1fb39
#
_cell.length_a   1.000
_cell.length_b   1.000
_cell.length_c   1.000
_cell.angle_alpha   90.00
_cell.angle_beta   90.00
_cell.angle_gamma   90.00
#
_symmetry.space_group_name_H-M   'P 1'
#
loop_
_entity.id
_entity.type
_entity.pdbx_description
1 polymer ?
#
loop_
_entity_poly.entity_id
_entity_poly.type
_entity_poly.pdbx_seq_one_letter_code
_entity_poly.pdbx_strand_id
1 'polypeptide(L)'
;MRGKTPTSIITDEAMAIRNAVRDVFPKVRHRLCAWHLIRNATSNVGSPSFTSKFRKIMTGDYEIPVFKRKWVQLIEEFGIEDKPWVINMYEEKHMWATAYLRGKFFAGFRTTSRCEGLHSVVGRYVGSRYDLTSFVENFQRCVAHMRFNEFNADYESTRGVAVMQTCIELLERYAAELYTHEIFLFFRPFLSRAGSMRVLNIDNTDDCIKYIVCKHGRPDFTWTVDFCQEKLIFMCTCLRMESFGIPCEHIVKVLVDRDIREILRSLVLDRWTKKVKSTLNDPSGFSRDAIVISRQSALVEFSKQLAAVAAKVPERYEETRDLIMGLYSSYKAADEGDNQPHSGVARSSNPYVHPTTGGSGQSSKKKKQQRCSVCQMEGHKKTTCPWQKDIDNNVIDKEAIGSDDGDMCTKATAELDSDS
;
A
#
# COMPACT_ATOMS: atom_id res chain seq x y z
N MET A 1 22.26 3.43 5.30
CA MET A 1 21.10 3.42 6.24
C MET A 1 21.28 4.37 7.45
N ARG A 2 22.33 5.16 7.53
CA ARG A 2 22.58 6.16 8.59
C ARG A 2 22.19 5.70 10.01
N GLY A 3 22.58 4.46 10.40
CA GLY A 3 22.33 3.91 11.73
C GLY A 3 20.90 3.40 12.00
N LYS A 4 19.96 3.50 11.05
CA LYS A 4 18.61 2.93 11.20
C LYS A 4 18.62 1.47 10.78
N THR A 5 18.24 0.58 11.69
CA THR A 5 18.02 -0.85 11.39
C THR A 5 16.59 -1.08 10.90
N PRO A 6 16.37 -1.96 9.91
CA PRO A 6 15.02 -2.34 9.51
C PRO A 6 14.32 -3.09 10.65
N THR A 7 13.01 -2.92 10.78
CA THR A 7 12.20 -3.70 11.74
C THR A 7 11.76 -5.04 11.14
N SER A 8 11.63 -5.10 9.82
CA SER A 8 11.20 -6.29 9.09
C SER A 8 11.93 -6.40 7.75
N ILE A 9 12.28 -7.61 7.37
CA ILE A 9 12.95 -7.94 6.10
C ILE A 9 12.18 -9.09 5.43
N ILE A 10 12.04 -9.03 4.11
CA ILE A 10 11.52 -10.12 3.28
C ILE A 10 12.60 -10.50 2.28
N THR A 11 12.97 -11.78 2.20
CA THR A 11 13.96 -12.30 1.26
C THR A 11 13.45 -13.55 0.56
N ASP A 12 14.19 -14.00 -0.44
CA ASP A 12 14.08 -15.37 -0.95
C ASP A 12 14.62 -16.39 0.07
N GLU A 13 14.69 -17.67 -0.33
CA GLU A 13 15.19 -18.76 0.51
C GLU A 13 16.71 -18.92 0.50
N ALA A 14 17.47 -18.04 -0.19
CA ALA A 14 18.92 -18.18 -0.30
C ALA A 14 19.59 -18.18 1.08
N MET A 15 20.25 -19.30 1.43
CA MET A 15 20.86 -19.51 2.75
C MET A 15 21.90 -18.44 3.09
N ALA A 16 22.67 -17.97 2.10
CA ALA A 16 23.65 -16.92 2.30
C ALA A 16 23.01 -15.60 2.78
N ILE A 17 21.86 -15.22 2.16
CA ILE A 17 21.10 -14.04 2.54
C ILE A 17 20.49 -14.22 3.92
N ARG A 18 19.91 -15.39 4.21
CA ARG A 18 19.31 -15.71 5.51
C ARG A 18 20.34 -15.61 6.64
N ASN A 19 21.53 -16.17 6.43
CA ASN A 19 22.63 -16.11 7.39
C ASN A 19 23.08 -14.65 7.59
N ALA A 20 23.28 -13.90 6.51
CA ALA A 20 23.65 -12.49 6.59
C ALA A 20 22.59 -11.66 7.35
N VAL A 21 21.29 -11.90 7.11
CA VAL A 21 20.22 -11.21 7.84
C VAL A 21 20.27 -11.55 9.32
N ARG A 22 20.46 -12.82 9.69
CA ARG A 22 20.57 -13.25 11.08
C ARG A 22 21.77 -12.62 11.80
N ASP A 23 22.91 -12.57 11.12
CA ASP A 23 24.16 -12.12 11.72
C ASP A 23 24.20 -10.57 11.82
N VAL A 24 23.73 -9.86 10.79
CA VAL A 24 23.78 -8.38 10.74
C VAL A 24 22.57 -7.75 11.44
N PHE A 25 21.40 -8.39 11.41
CA PHE A 25 20.15 -7.87 11.96
C PHE A 25 19.47 -8.87 12.91
N PRO A 26 20.08 -9.29 14.02
CA PRO A 26 19.57 -10.36 14.87
C PRO A 26 18.19 -10.09 15.49
N LYS A 27 17.77 -8.83 15.58
CA LYS A 27 16.47 -8.41 16.13
C LYS A 27 15.39 -8.18 15.07
N VAL A 28 15.73 -8.34 13.78
CA VAL A 28 14.77 -8.08 12.70
C VAL A 28 13.74 -9.21 12.60
N ARG A 29 12.53 -8.85 12.21
CA ARG A 29 11.50 -9.84 11.84
C ARG A 29 11.76 -10.25 10.40
N HIS A 30 12.24 -11.48 10.20
CA HIS A 30 12.57 -12.01 8.89
C HIS A 30 11.41 -12.86 8.35
N ARG A 31 10.99 -12.61 7.11
CA ARG A 31 9.96 -13.37 6.39
C ARG A 31 10.51 -13.88 5.08
N LEU A 32 10.18 -15.12 4.72
CA LEU A 32 10.45 -15.69 3.40
C LEU A 32 9.39 -15.24 2.39
N CYS A 33 9.86 -15.00 1.16
CA CYS A 33 9.02 -14.54 0.06
C CYS A 33 7.99 -15.61 -0.34
N ALA A 34 6.71 -15.29 -0.25
CA ALA A 34 5.63 -16.21 -0.55
C ALA A 34 5.66 -16.73 -2.00
N TRP A 35 6.06 -15.89 -2.96
CA TRP A 35 6.14 -16.29 -4.36
C TRP A 35 7.22 -17.37 -4.60
N HIS A 36 8.41 -17.21 -4.01
CA HIS A 36 9.48 -18.18 -4.10
C HIS A 36 9.08 -19.52 -3.44
N LEU A 37 8.44 -19.45 -2.26
CA LEU A 37 7.93 -20.64 -1.57
C LEU A 37 6.89 -21.42 -2.40
N ILE A 38 5.95 -20.71 -3.04
CA ILE A 38 4.95 -21.34 -3.92
C ILE A 38 5.62 -21.99 -5.13
N ARG A 39 6.59 -21.32 -5.74
CA ARG A 39 7.37 -21.85 -6.84
C ARG A 39 8.13 -23.12 -6.43
N ASN A 40 8.77 -23.08 -5.27
CA ASN A 40 9.51 -24.22 -4.73
C ASN A 40 8.58 -25.38 -4.36
N ALA A 41 7.39 -25.11 -3.81
CA ALA A 41 6.36 -26.12 -3.58
C ALA A 41 5.96 -26.82 -4.88
N THR A 42 5.79 -26.08 -5.96
CA THR A 42 5.48 -26.62 -7.30
C THR A 42 6.60 -27.52 -7.80
N SER A 43 7.85 -27.12 -7.64
CA SER A 43 9.02 -27.89 -8.11
C SER A 43 9.26 -29.18 -7.28
N ASN A 44 9.02 -29.11 -5.97
CA ASN A 44 9.30 -30.26 -5.07
C ASN A 44 8.18 -31.29 -5.04
N VAL A 45 6.93 -30.91 -5.22
CA VAL A 45 5.77 -31.80 -5.13
C VAL A 45 5.19 -32.15 -6.51
N GLY A 46 5.25 -31.22 -7.47
CA GLY A 46 4.78 -31.44 -8.84
C GLY A 46 3.27 -31.48 -9.01
N SER A 47 2.49 -31.13 -7.97
CA SER A 47 1.02 -31.14 -7.98
C SER A 47 0.42 -29.72 -7.90
N PRO A 48 -0.31 -29.27 -8.93
CA PRO A 48 -1.02 -27.97 -8.88
C PRO A 48 -2.06 -27.90 -7.75
N SER A 49 -2.71 -29.02 -7.44
CA SER A 49 -3.68 -29.11 -6.34
C SER A 49 -2.99 -28.89 -4.99
N PHE A 50 -1.84 -29.54 -4.76
CA PHE A 50 -1.02 -29.30 -3.58
C PHE A 50 -0.63 -27.82 -3.47
N THR A 51 -0.10 -27.24 -4.54
CA THR A 51 0.37 -25.86 -4.57
C THR A 51 -0.76 -24.88 -4.22
N SER A 52 -1.98 -25.12 -4.73
CA SER A 52 -3.16 -24.31 -4.42
C SER A 52 -3.54 -24.40 -2.93
N LYS A 53 -3.58 -25.61 -2.36
CA LYS A 53 -3.89 -25.83 -0.94
C LYS A 53 -2.79 -25.29 -0.02
N PHE A 54 -1.52 -25.51 -0.39
CA PHE A 54 -0.36 -24.97 0.32
C PHE A 54 -0.44 -23.42 0.38
N ARG A 55 -0.76 -22.76 -0.75
CA ARG A 55 -0.96 -21.32 -0.80
C ARG A 55 -2.03 -20.87 0.21
N LYS A 56 -3.19 -21.53 0.24
CA LYS A 56 -4.26 -21.21 1.19
C LYS A 56 -3.80 -21.35 2.65
N ILE A 57 -3.06 -22.39 2.97
CA ILE A 57 -2.53 -22.60 4.34
C ILE A 57 -1.48 -21.54 4.69
N MET A 58 -0.60 -21.21 3.74
CA MET A 58 0.46 -20.20 3.94
C MET A 58 -0.09 -18.80 4.15
N THR A 59 -1.11 -18.41 3.37
CA THR A 59 -1.64 -17.04 3.38
C THR A 59 -2.83 -16.83 4.31
N GLY A 60 -3.48 -17.91 4.71
CA GLY A 60 -4.68 -17.86 5.55
C GLY A 60 -4.40 -17.31 6.94
N ASP A 61 -5.31 -16.49 7.44
CA ASP A 61 -5.25 -15.88 8.77
C ASP A 61 -5.80 -16.86 9.82
N TYR A 62 -5.05 -17.95 10.03
CA TYR A 62 -5.42 -19.01 10.96
C TYR A 62 -4.82 -18.80 12.35
N GLU A 63 -5.52 -19.30 13.35
CA GLU A 63 -4.94 -19.60 14.66
C GLU A 63 -3.90 -20.74 14.53
N ILE A 64 -2.87 -20.73 15.38
CA ILE A 64 -1.78 -21.72 15.31
C ILE A 64 -2.29 -23.17 15.38
N PRO A 65 -3.25 -23.53 16.26
CA PRO A 65 -3.79 -24.92 16.28
C PRO A 65 -4.49 -25.29 14.98
N VAL A 66 -5.22 -24.36 14.37
CA VAL A 66 -5.91 -24.58 13.08
C VAL A 66 -4.91 -24.76 11.95
N PHE A 67 -3.86 -23.91 11.91
CA PHE A 67 -2.77 -24.06 10.96
C PHE A 67 -2.12 -25.45 11.04
N LYS A 68 -1.78 -25.89 12.27
CA LYS A 68 -1.17 -27.23 12.48
C LYS A 68 -2.04 -28.36 11.95
N ARG A 69 -3.34 -28.37 12.25
CA ARG A 69 -4.27 -29.37 11.71
C ARG A 69 -4.33 -29.35 10.19
N LYS A 70 -4.46 -28.17 9.58
CA LYS A 70 -4.52 -28.02 8.12
C LYS A 70 -3.23 -28.44 7.46
N TRP A 71 -2.09 -28.21 8.10
CA TRP A 71 -0.80 -28.67 7.60
C TRP A 71 -0.72 -30.20 7.58
N VAL A 72 -1.05 -30.86 8.69
CA VAL A 72 -1.07 -32.35 8.79
C VAL A 72 -2.01 -32.92 7.73
N GLN A 73 -3.24 -32.43 7.66
CA GLN A 73 -4.22 -32.86 6.65
C GLN A 73 -3.70 -32.71 5.20
N LEU A 74 -3.01 -31.61 4.90
CA LEU A 74 -2.42 -31.40 3.58
C LEU A 74 -1.35 -32.44 3.28
N ILE A 75 -0.46 -32.72 4.23
CA ILE A 75 0.66 -33.63 4.03
C ILE A 75 0.17 -35.08 3.89
N GLU A 76 -0.75 -35.52 4.75
CA GLU A 76 -1.40 -36.83 4.69
C GLU A 76 -2.17 -37.06 3.37
N GLU A 77 -2.92 -36.03 2.91
CA GLU A 77 -3.69 -36.10 1.64
C GLU A 77 -2.80 -36.40 0.43
N PHE A 78 -1.57 -35.89 0.44
CA PHE A 78 -0.64 -36.06 -0.69
C PHE A 78 0.43 -37.12 -0.44
N GLY A 79 0.49 -37.75 0.74
CA GLY A 79 1.45 -38.81 1.08
C GLY A 79 2.90 -38.35 0.93
N ILE A 80 3.25 -37.22 1.49
CA ILE A 80 4.56 -36.58 1.29
C ILE A 80 5.30 -36.30 2.62
N GLU A 81 4.96 -37.03 3.66
CA GLU A 81 5.49 -36.87 5.04
C GLU A 81 7.03 -36.94 5.07
N ASP A 82 7.60 -37.88 4.31
CA ASP A 82 9.02 -38.19 4.32
C ASP A 82 9.85 -37.26 3.42
N LYS A 83 9.22 -36.32 2.71
CA LYS A 83 9.97 -35.39 1.84
C LYS A 83 10.79 -34.41 2.65
N PRO A 84 12.14 -34.34 2.48
CA PRO A 84 12.98 -33.40 3.24
C PRO A 84 12.53 -31.93 3.13
N TRP A 85 12.03 -31.54 1.95
CA TRP A 85 11.50 -30.20 1.74
C TRP A 85 10.30 -29.90 2.63
N VAL A 86 9.40 -30.86 2.81
CA VAL A 86 8.19 -30.70 3.66
C VAL A 86 8.59 -30.56 5.13
N ILE A 87 9.55 -31.35 5.58
CA ILE A 87 10.08 -31.30 6.96
C ILE A 87 10.68 -29.92 7.21
N ASN A 88 11.57 -29.46 6.34
CA ASN A 88 12.18 -28.12 6.44
C ASN A 88 11.14 -26.99 6.46
N MET A 89 10.14 -27.08 5.58
CA MET A 89 9.05 -26.09 5.53
C MET A 89 8.28 -26.05 6.86
N TYR A 90 8.01 -27.18 7.47
CA TYR A 90 7.34 -27.19 8.76
C TYR A 90 8.21 -26.61 9.90
N GLU A 91 9.48 -26.90 9.92
CA GLU A 91 10.42 -26.33 10.89
C GLU A 91 10.49 -24.80 10.75
N GLU A 92 10.49 -24.28 9.53
CA GLU A 92 10.61 -22.87 9.21
C GLU A 92 9.27 -22.11 9.15
N LYS A 93 8.17 -22.74 9.55
CA LYS A 93 6.82 -22.15 9.53
C LYS A 93 6.71 -20.75 10.15
N HIS A 94 7.55 -20.45 11.14
CA HIS A 94 7.60 -19.14 11.81
C HIS A 94 8.15 -18.03 10.91
N MET A 95 8.75 -18.35 9.76
CA MET A 95 9.27 -17.37 8.78
C MET A 95 8.33 -17.16 7.59
N TRP A 96 7.29 -17.99 7.40
CA TRP A 96 6.45 -17.88 6.21
C TRP A 96 4.95 -18.00 6.47
N ALA A 97 4.52 -18.79 7.43
CA ALA A 97 3.10 -19.02 7.69
C ALA A 97 2.46 -17.79 8.34
N THR A 98 1.37 -17.28 7.76
CA THR A 98 0.66 -16.12 8.29
C THR A 98 0.24 -16.32 9.73
N ALA A 99 -0.17 -17.54 10.12
CA ALA A 99 -0.51 -17.89 11.51
C ALA A 99 0.58 -17.54 12.53
N TYR A 100 1.86 -17.66 12.17
CA TYR A 100 3.00 -17.35 13.02
C TYR A 100 3.54 -15.93 12.85
N LEU A 101 3.08 -15.24 11.80
CA LEU A 101 3.48 -13.87 11.47
C LEU A 101 2.43 -12.83 11.85
N ARG A 102 1.28 -13.24 12.37
CA ARG A 102 0.25 -12.34 12.92
C ARG A 102 0.85 -11.40 13.95
N GLY A 103 0.43 -10.14 13.94
CA GLY A 103 0.94 -9.11 14.84
C GLY A 103 2.38 -8.64 14.54
N LYS A 104 3.04 -9.18 13.52
CA LYS A 104 4.36 -8.72 13.08
C LYS A 104 4.20 -7.78 11.89
N PHE A 105 4.77 -6.59 11.99
CA PHE A 105 4.64 -5.56 10.96
C PHE A 105 5.45 -5.90 9.71
N PHE A 106 4.75 -6.15 8.63
CA PHE A 106 5.30 -6.28 7.27
C PHE A 106 4.59 -5.35 6.27
N ALA A 107 3.74 -4.45 6.74
CA ALA A 107 2.97 -3.51 5.93
C ALA A 107 2.12 -4.19 4.82
N GLY A 108 1.66 -5.43 5.08
CA GLY A 108 0.93 -6.24 4.10
C GLY A 108 1.80 -6.94 3.06
N PHE A 109 3.10 -6.66 3.01
CA PHE A 109 3.98 -7.29 2.02
C PHE A 109 4.28 -8.75 2.38
N ARG A 110 4.22 -9.62 1.35
CA ARG A 110 4.49 -11.05 1.45
C ARG A 110 5.54 -11.51 0.44
N THR A 111 5.91 -10.66 -0.51
CA THR A 111 6.79 -11.01 -1.62
C THR A 111 7.87 -9.96 -1.83
N THR A 112 8.92 -10.33 -2.56
CA THR A 112 9.98 -9.44 -3.07
C THR A 112 9.64 -8.82 -4.44
N SER A 113 8.39 -8.98 -4.91
CA SER A 113 7.96 -8.57 -6.25
C SER A 113 8.19 -7.09 -6.56
N ARG A 114 8.14 -6.21 -5.55
CA ARG A 114 8.47 -4.78 -5.74
C ARG A 114 9.94 -4.56 -6.07
N CYS A 115 10.85 -5.33 -5.47
CA CYS A 115 12.28 -5.27 -5.80
C CYS A 115 12.53 -5.80 -7.21
N GLU A 116 11.87 -6.91 -7.58
CA GLU A 116 11.94 -7.49 -8.92
C GLU A 116 11.35 -6.55 -9.97
N GLY A 117 10.24 -5.88 -9.65
CA GLY A 117 9.66 -4.82 -10.48
C GLY A 117 10.62 -3.66 -10.70
N LEU A 118 11.32 -3.22 -9.65
CA LEU A 118 12.36 -2.19 -9.77
C LEU A 118 13.51 -2.65 -10.65
N HIS A 119 14.02 -3.88 -10.47
CA HIS A 119 15.06 -4.45 -11.33
C HIS A 119 14.60 -4.51 -12.80
N SER A 120 13.35 -4.88 -13.05
CA SER A 120 12.77 -4.88 -14.39
C SER A 120 12.70 -3.48 -15.01
N VAL A 121 12.38 -2.45 -14.21
CA VAL A 121 12.40 -1.06 -14.68
C VAL A 121 13.82 -0.63 -15.04
N VAL A 122 14.80 -0.87 -14.15
CA VAL A 122 16.20 -0.56 -14.41
C VAL A 122 16.70 -1.29 -15.67
N GLY A 123 16.38 -2.58 -15.83
CA GLY A 123 16.77 -3.38 -16.99
C GLY A 123 16.23 -2.89 -18.34
N ARG A 124 15.19 -2.04 -18.37
CA ARG A 124 14.72 -1.38 -19.61
C ARG A 124 15.62 -0.24 -20.05
N TYR A 125 16.32 0.37 -19.13
CA TYR A 125 17.19 1.54 -19.38
C TYR A 125 18.64 1.15 -19.52
N VAL A 126 19.07 0.06 -18.88
CA VAL A 126 20.47 -0.36 -18.79
C VAL A 126 20.67 -1.70 -19.50
N GLY A 127 21.51 -1.71 -20.54
CA GLY A 127 21.88 -2.91 -21.27
C GLY A 127 23.29 -3.39 -20.94
N SER A 128 23.53 -4.70 -21.06
CA SER A 128 24.83 -5.32 -20.79
C SER A 128 25.96 -4.90 -21.75
N ARG A 129 25.62 -4.24 -22.86
CA ARG A 129 26.56 -3.81 -23.89
C ARG A 129 26.88 -2.31 -23.84
N TYR A 130 26.41 -1.59 -22.85
CA TYR A 130 26.67 -0.17 -22.71
C TYR A 130 28.09 0.08 -22.18
N ASP A 131 28.77 1.08 -22.74
CA ASP A 131 29.95 1.65 -22.12
C ASP A 131 29.55 2.40 -20.83
N LEU A 132 30.54 2.81 -20.03
CA LEU A 132 30.31 3.46 -18.75
C LEU A 132 29.51 4.76 -18.88
N THR A 133 29.77 5.55 -19.92
CA THR A 133 29.07 6.82 -20.19
C THR A 133 27.59 6.57 -20.49
N SER A 134 27.32 5.68 -21.44
CA SER A 134 25.94 5.26 -21.79
C SER A 134 25.21 4.66 -20.62
N PHE A 135 25.91 3.85 -19.78
CA PHE A 135 25.33 3.29 -18.56
C PHE A 135 24.89 4.42 -17.61
N VAL A 136 25.77 5.37 -17.30
CA VAL A 136 25.45 6.47 -16.36
C VAL A 136 24.30 7.32 -16.89
N GLU A 137 24.32 7.71 -18.17
CA GLU A 137 23.25 8.50 -18.78
C GLU A 137 21.88 7.80 -18.74
N ASN A 138 21.84 6.51 -19.12
CA ASN A 138 20.59 5.76 -19.10
C ASN A 138 20.10 5.44 -17.68
N PHE A 139 21.01 5.20 -16.75
CA PHE A 139 20.66 5.05 -15.35
C PHE A 139 20.09 6.35 -14.76
N GLN A 140 20.65 7.51 -15.10
CA GLN A 140 20.09 8.82 -14.71
C GLN A 140 18.68 9.03 -15.29
N ARG A 141 18.44 8.61 -16.54
CA ARG A 141 17.09 8.64 -17.16
C ARG A 141 16.11 7.74 -16.39
N CYS A 142 16.55 6.54 -16.02
CA CYS A 142 15.76 5.64 -15.19
C CYS A 142 15.37 6.28 -13.85
N VAL A 143 16.34 6.87 -13.16
CA VAL A 143 16.09 7.56 -11.88
C VAL A 143 15.14 8.75 -12.06
N ALA A 144 15.31 9.55 -13.12
CA ALA A 144 14.43 10.67 -13.44
C ALA A 144 12.97 10.20 -13.68
N HIS A 145 12.80 9.11 -14.42
CA HIS A 145 11.49 8.50 -14.65
C HIS A 145 10.84 8.01 -13.35
N MET A 146 11.59 7.33 -12.48
CA MET A 146 11.06 6.87 -11.19
C MET A 146 10.64 8.04 -10.29
N ARG A 147 11.46 9.11 -10.25
CA ARG A 147 11.13 10.33 -9.51
C ARG A 147 9.90 11.04 -10.07
N PHE A 148 9.77 11.10 -11.40
CA PHE A 148 8.56 11.62 -12.03
C PHE A 148 7.32 10.87 -11.57
N ASN A 149 7.35 9.53 -11.60
CA ASN A 149 6.21 8.71 -11.16
C ASN A 149 5.88 8.94 -9.68
N GLU A 150 6.89 9.12 -8.83
CA GLU A 150 6.72 9.44 -7.42
C GLU A 150 6.05 10.81 -7.22
N PHE A 151 6.53 11.84 -7.91
CA PHE A 151 5.92 13.17 -7.85
C PHE A 151 4.50 13.19 -8.39
N ASN A 152 4.24 12.47 -9.48
CA ASN A 152 2.90 12.35 -10.03
C ASN A 152 1.94 11.67 -9.04
N ALA A 153 2.37 10.59 -8.39
CA ALA A 153 1.59 9.93 -7.35
C ALA A 153 1.31 10.84 -6.14
N ASP A 154 2.28 11.66 -5.73
CA ASP A 154 2.09 12.65 -4.68
C ASP A 154 1.11 13.75 -5.08
N TYR A 155 1.21 14.24 -6.32
CA TYR A 155 0.29 15.24 -6.87
C TYR A 155 -1.13 14.70 -6.88
N GLU A 156 -1.35 13.50 -7.44
CA GLU A 156 -2.64 12.82 -7.45
C GLU A 156 -3.19 12.62 -6.02
N SER A 157 -2.31 12.26 -5.09
CA SER A 157 -2.66 12.05 -3.69
C SER A 157 -3.12 13.33 -2.99
N THR A 158 -2.53 14.48 -3.36
CA THR A 158 -2.80 15.78 -2.71
C THR A 158 -3.92 16.57 -3.38
N ARG A 159 -4.09 16.45 -4.69
CA ARG A 159 -5.04 17.22 -5.51
C ARG A 159 -6.25 16.41 -5.94
N GLY A 160 -6.15 15.08 -5.94
CA GLY A 160 -7.27 14.22 -6.29
C GLY A 160 -8.42 14.35 -5.32
N VAL A 161 -9.64 14.54 -5.85
CA VAL A 161 -10.87 14.52 -5.06
C VAL A 161 -11.33 13.07 -4.92
N ALA A 162 -11.30 12.55 -3.70
CA ALA A 162 -11.79 11.22 -3.42
C ALA A 162 -13.32 11.20 -3.45
N VAL A 163 -13.89 10.30 -4.25
CA VAL A 163 -15.34 10.05 -4.26
C VAL A 163 -15.69 9.11 -3.12
N MET A 164 -16.56 9.53 -2.21
CA MET A 164 -17.04 8.70 -1.11
C MET A 164 -17.93 7.58 -1.63
N GLN A 165 -17.75 6.36 -1.15
CA GLN A 165 -18.41 5.15 -1.65
C GLN A 165 -19.01 4.28 -0.54
N THR A 166 -18.70 4.55 0.72
CA THR A 166 -19.17 3.75 1.85
C THR A 166 -20.25 4.48 2.64
N CYS A 167 -21.04 3.72 3.41
CA CYS A 167 -22.03 4.30 4.31
C CYS A 167 -21.42 5.01 5.54
N ILE A 168 -20.11 4.93 5.72
CA ILE A 168 -19.36 5.57 6.83
C ILE A 168 -18.64 6.80 6.29
N GLU A 169 -19.41 7.73 5.71
CA GLU A 169 -18.89 8.86 4.94
C GLU A 169 -17.90 9.74 5.72
N LEU A 170 -18.18 10.03 6.99
CA LEU A 170 -17.32 10.91 7.79
C LEU A 170 -15.92 10.35 7.99
N LEU A 171 -15.82 9.07 8.37
CA LEU A 171 -14.52 8.40 8.51
C LEU A 171 -13.84 8.20 7.15
N GLU A 172 -14.61 7.93 6.09
CA GLU A 172 -14.07 7.80 4.74
C GLU A 172 -13.46 9.12 4.25
N ARG A 173 -14.14 10.24 4.48
CA ARG A 173 -13.64 11.58 4.16
C ARG A 173 -12.37 11.90 4.94
N TYR A 174 -12.39 11.68 6.25
CA TYR A 174 -11.19 11.89 7.09
C TYR A 174 -10.01 11.04 6.62
N ALA A 175 -10.24 9.77 6.32
CA ALA A 175 -9.21 8.87 5.79
C ALA A 175 -8.65 9.34 4.44
N ALA A 176 -9.51 9.86 3.54
CA ALA A 176 -9.11 10.41 2.26
C ALA A 176 -8.23 11.67 2.40
N GLU A 177 -8.46 12.48 3.42
CA GLU A 177 -7.64 13.66 3.74
C GLU A 177 -6.31 13.26 4.38
N LEU A 178 -6.33 12.26 5.25
CA LEU A 178 -5.18 11.82 6.06
C LEU A 178 -4.17 11.00 5.27
N TYR A 179 -4.64 9.93 4.61
CA TYR A 179 -3.80 8.94 3.96
C TYR A 179 -3.42 9.31 2.53
N THR A 180 -2.28 8.80 2.06
CA THR A 180 -1.99 8.83 0.61
C THR A 180 -3.10 8.12 -0.17
N HIS A 181 -3.27 8.47 -1.43
CA HIS A 181 -4.34 7.91 -2.26
C HIS A 181 -4.32 6.37 -2.28
N GLU A 182 -3.15 5.76 -2.41
CA GLU A 182 -2.99 4.30 -2.40
C GLU A 182 -3.44 3.67 -1.07
N ILE A 183 -3.01 4.25 0.05
CA ILE A 183 -3.39 3.75 1.39
C ILE A 183 -4.87 3.97 1.66
N PHE A 184 -5.43 5.09 1.21
CA PHE A 184 -6.87 5.34 1.29
C PHE A 184 -7.67 4.29 0.52
N LEU A 185 -7.28 3.98 -0.72
CA LEU A 185 -7.93 2.94 -1.51
C LEU A 185 -7.79 1.54 -0.88
N PHE A 186 -6.66 1.29 -0.21
CA PHE A 186 -6.46 0.06 0.54
C PHE A 186 -7.30 0.00 1.83
N PHE A 187 -7.55 1.12 2.48
CA PHE A 187 -8.36 1.21 3.70
C PHE A 187 -9.87 1.16 3.43
N ARG A 188 -10.33 1.71 2.31
CA ARG A 188 -11.76 1.77 1.95
C ARG A 188 -12.53 0.44 2.08
N PRO A 189 -12.02 -0.73 1.67
CA PRO A 189 -12.69 -2.01 1.90
C PRO A 189 -12.95 -2.33 3.37
N PHE A 190 -12.13 -1.85 4.30
CA PHE A 190 -12.35 -2.05 5.74
C PHE A 190 -13.52 -1.20 6.23
N LEU A 191 -13.65 0.04 5.74
CA LEU A 191 -14.82 0.89 5.99
C LEU A 191 -16.09 0.21 5.48
N SER A 192 -16.08 -0.29 4.25
CA SER A 192 -17.23 -0.98 3.66
C SER A 192 -17.63 -2.22 4.49
N ARG A 193 -16.66 -3.04 4.91
CA ARG A 193 -16.92 -4.23 5.74
C ARG A 193 -17.42 -3.88 7.14
N ALA A 194 -16.95 -2.79 7.74
CA ALA A 194 -17.41 -2.34 9.05
C ALA A 194 -18.92 -2.06 9.07
N GLY A 195 -19.50 -1.63 7.95
CA GLY A 195 -20.96 -1.47 7.81
C GLY A 195 -21.76 -2.76 7.98
N SER A 196 -21.13 -3.93 7.72
CA SER A 196 -21.76 -5.25 7.93
C SER A 196 -21.42 -5.88 9.29
N MET A 197 -20.65 -5.22 10.13
CA MET A 197 -20.30 -5.70 11.46
C MET A 197 -21.35 -5.30 12.49
N ARG A 198 -21.42 -6.11 13.57
CA ARG A 198 -22.31 -5.89 14.73
C ARG A 198 -21.53 -6.02 16.01
N VAL A 199 -21.84 -5.16 16.98
CA VAL A 199 -21.40 -5.34 18.38
C VAL A 199 -22.41 -6.29 19.04
N LEU A 200 -21.94 -7.40 19.61
CA LEU A 200 -22.74 -8.37 20.32
C LEU A 200 -22.82 -8.06 21.81
N ASN A 201 -21.69 -7.67 22.39
CA ASN A 201 -21.57 -7.37 23.82
C ASN A 201 -20.56 -6.26 24.05
N ILE A 202 -20.76 -5.55 25.17
CA ILE A 202 -19.85 -4.51 25.66
C ILE A 202 -19.61 -4.77 27.13
N ASP A 203 -18.37 -5.09 27.49
CA ASP A 203 -17.96 -5.35 28.87
C ASP A 203 -17.06 -4.19 29.33
N ASN A 204 -17.48 -3.49 30.36
CA ASN A 204 -16.70 -2.42 30.98
C ASN A 204 -15.81 -3.02 32.06
N THR A 205 -14.51 -2.88 31.92
CA THR A 205 -13.50 -3.16 32.92
C THR A 205 -12.89 -1.86 33.44
N ASP A 206 -12.20 -1.90 34.58
CA ASP A 206 -11.64 -0.68 35.19
C ASP A 206 -10.71 0.11 34.27
N ASP A 207 -9.94 -0.60 33.43
CA ASP A 207 -8.92 0.00 32.55
C ASP A 207 -9.36 0.16 31.08
N CYS A 208 -10.33 -0.64 30.60
CA CYS A 208 -10.72 -0.64 29.20
C CYS A 208 -12.17 -1.14 28.99
N ILE A 209 -12.72 -0.78 27.85
CA ILE A 209 -14.01 -1.26 27.37
C ILE A 209 -13.75 -2.34 26.33
N LYS A 210 -14.29 -3.53 26.52
CA LYS A 210 -14.20 -4.65 25.60
C LYS A 210 -15.46 -4.74 24.75
N TYR A 211 -15.28 -4.70 23.44
CA TYR A 211 -16.34 -4.88 22.44
C TYR A 211 -16.20 -6.26 21.82
N ILE A 212 -17.24 -7.08 21.89
CA ILE A 212 -17.32 -8.32 21.16
C ILE A 212 -18.03 -8.03 19.86
N VAL A 213 -17.30 -8.16 18.73
CA VAL A 213 -17.76 -7.79 17.39
C VAL A 213 -17.86 -9.03 16.52
N CYS A 214 -18.92 -9.15 15.72
CA CYS A 214 -19.07 -10.21 14.74
C CYS A 214 -19.55 -9.66 13.39
N LYS A 215 -19.43 -10.46 12.33
CA LYS A 215 -20.07 -10.18 11.05
C LYS A 215 -21.57 -10.48 11.14
N HIS A 216 -22.42 -9.66 10.50
CA HIS A 216 -23.84 -9.92 10.42
C HIS A 216 -24.12 -11.31 9.85
N GLY A 217 -25.01 -12.08 10.49
CA GLY A 217 -25.32 -13.45 10.12
C GLY A 217 -24.29 -14.51 10.55
N ARG A 218 -23.19 -14.15 11.24
CA ARG A 218 -22.16 -15.09 11.73
C ARG A 218 -21.80 -14.82 13.20
N PRO A 219 -22.75 -15.00 14.13
CA PRO A 219 -22.51 -14.72 15.56
C PRO A 219 -21.48 -15.67 16.22
N ASP A 220 -21.26 -16.85 15.63
CA ASP A 220 -20.28 -17.83 16.12
C ASP A 220 -18.83 -17.40 15.89
N PHE A 221 -18.60 -16.34 15.09
CA PHE A 221 -17.29 -15.83 14.76
C PHE A 221 -17.14 -14.43 15.30
N THR A 222 -16.37 -14.30 16.37
CA THR A 222 -16.23 -13.04 17.09
C THR A 222 -14.79 -12.57 17.15
N TRP A 223 -14.62 -11.27 17.21
CA TRP A 223 -13.37 -10.59 17.52
C TRP A 223 -13.58 -9.70 18.73
N THR A 224 -12.56 -9.60 19.56
CA THR A 224 -12.57 -8.67 20.69
C THR A 224 -11.79 -7.42 20.30
N VAL A 225 -12.39 -6.27 20.56
CA VAL A 225 -11.73 -4.96 20.44
C VAL A 225 -11.68 -4.34 21.82
N ASP A 226 -10.50 -4.17 22.37
CA ASP A 226 -10.26 -3.46 23.62
C ASP A 226 -10.03 -1.97 23.32
N PHE A 227 -10.76 -1.10 24.02
CA PHE A 227 -10.63 0.35 23.92
C PHE A 227 -10.28 0.94 25.27
N CYS A 228 -9.05 1.42 25.44
CA CYS A 228 -8.62 2.19 26.60
C CYS A 228 -8.99 3.66 26.39
N GLN A 229 -9.98 4.16 27.14
CA GLN A 229 -10.47 5.54 26.98
C GLN A 229 -9.44 6.61 27.37
N GLU A 230 -8.70 6.39 28.46
CA GLU A 230 -7.71 7.34 28.94
C GLU A 230 -6.59 7.60 27.93
N LYS A 231 -6.14 6.54 27.26
CA LYS A 231 -5.02 6.59 26.29
C LYS A 231 -5.49 6.71 24.85
N LEU A 232 -6.79 6.58 24.59
CA LEU A 232 -7.37 6.50 23.25
C LEU A 232 -6.72 5.42 22.38
N ILE A 233 -6.40 4.27 22.97
CA ILE A 233 -5.74 3.14 22.32
C ILE A 233 -6.76 2.04 22.04
N PHE A 234 -6.70 1.49 20.83
CA PHE A 234 -7.46 0.32 20.42
C PHE A 234 -6.54 -0.87 20.19
N MET A 235 -6.98 -2.04 20.65
CA MET A 235 -6.36 -3.33 20.33
C MET A 235 -7.43 -4.27 19.80
N CYS A 236 -7.12 -5.04 18.77
CA CYS A 236 -8.06 -6.01 18.21
C CYS A 236 -7.40 -7.38 18.11
N THR A 237 -8.12 -8.43 18.48
CA THR A 237 -7.63 -9.81 18.40
C THR A 237 -7.25 -10.25 16.98
N CYS A 238 -7.71 -9.55 15.94
CA CYS A 238 -7.27 -9.82 14.57
C CYS A 238 -5.83 -9.37 14.27
N LEU A 239 -5.22 -8.52 15.12
CA LEU A 239 -3.84 -8.03 15.00
C LEU A 239 -3.50 -7.37 13.66
N ARG A 240 -4.52 -6.82 12.96
CA ARG A 240 -4.31 -6.20 11.65
C ARG A 240 -3.61 -4.85 11.76
N MET A 241 -3.94 -4.07 12.79
CA MET A 241 -3.26 -2.80 13.05
C MET A 241 -1.75 -3.03 13.24
N GLU A 242 -1.38 -4.04 13.99
CA GLU A 242 0.01 -4.43 14.25
C GLU A 242 0.71 -4.96 12.99
N SER A 243 -0.02 -5.67 12.13
CA SER A 243 0.54 -6.30 10.91
C SER A 243 0.65 -5.35 9.72
N PHE A 244 -0.31 -4.42 9.56
CA PHE A 244 -0.45 -3.54 8.40
C PHE A 244 -0.25 -2.06 8.74
N GLY A 245 -0.54 -1.66 9.98
CA GLY A 245 -0.47 -0.28 10.42
C GLY A 245 -1.66 0.57 9.98
N ILE A 246 -2.81 -0.07 9.75
CA ILE A 246 -4.10 0.59 9.50
C ILE A 246 -5.19 -0.12 10.31
N PRO A 247 -6.24 0.60 10.77
CA PRO A 247 -7.32 0.01 11.53
C PRO A 247 -8.05 -1.07 10.73
N CYS A 248 -8.45 -2.15 11.41
CA CYS A 248 -9.31 -3.18 10.82
C CYS A 248 -10.78 -2.77 10.85
N GLU A 249 -11.63 -3.51 10.14
CA GLU A 249 -13.09 -3.34 10.14
C GLU A 249 -13.71 -3.43 11.54
N HIS A 250 -13.12 -4.23 12.45
CA HIS A 250 -13.60 -4.38 13.83
C HIS A 250 -13.39 -3.11 14.64
N ILE A 251 -12.19 -2.51 14.55
CA ILE A 251 -11.88 -1.21 15.17
C ILE A 251 -12.76 -0.12 14.54
N VAL A 252 -12.90 -0.09 13.22
CA VAL A 252 -13.77 0.88 12.54
C VAL A 252 -15.22 0.75 13.04
N LYS A 253 -15.72 -0.49 13.22
CA LYS A 253 -17.06 -0.69 13.77
C LYS A 253 -17.22 -0.06 15.16
N VAL A 254 -16.24 -0.20 16.04
CA VAL A 254 -16.28 0.40 17.38
C VAL A 254 -16.18 1.94 17.30
N LEU A 255 -15.37 2.50 16.38
CA LEU A 255 -15.33 3.95 16.13
C LEU A 255 -16.73 4.47 15.75
N VAL A 256 -17.42 3.80 14.84
CA VAL A 256 -18.79 4.15 14.42
C VAL A 256 -19.79 4.02 15.58
N ASP A 257 -19.70 2.96 16.36
CA ASP A 257 -20.60 2.71 17.49
C ASP A 257 -20.44 3.77 18.61
N ARG A 258 -19.27 4.35 18.70
CA ARG A 258 -18.93 5.43 19.64
C ARG A 258 -19.14 6.84 19.06
N ASP A 259 -19.70 6.98 17.87
CA ASP A 259 -19.81 8.25 17.11
C ASP A 259 -18.48 9.00 16.97
N ILE A 260 -17.35 8.26 16.88
CA ILE A 260 -16.04 8.86 16.61
C ILE A 260 -15.91 9.07 15.11
N ARG A 261 -15.75 10.34 14.71
CA ARG A 261 -15.83 10.77 13.30
C ARG A 261 -14.48 10.90 12.62
N GLU A 262 -13.39 10.65 13.36
CA GLU A 262 -12.02 10.76 12.88
C GLU A 262 -11.21 9.51 13.25
N ILE A 263 -10.13 9.27 12.52
CA ILE A 263 -9.19 8.21 12.85
C ILE A 263 -8.25 8.75 13.94
N LEU A 264 -8.35 8.18 15.13
CA LEU A 264 -7.56 8.64 16.27
C LEU A 264 -6.06 8.50 16.01
N ARG A 265 -5.27 9.39 16.61
CA ARG A 265 -3.81 9.43 16.40
C ARG A 265 -3.11 8.11 16.70
N SER A 266 -3.58 7.35 17.68
CA SER A 266 -3.09 6.02 18.05
C SER A 266 -3.25 4.96 16.93
N LEU A 267 -4.17 5.20 16.00
CA LEU A 267 -4.47 4.34 14.86
C LEU A 267 -3.78 4.79 13.56
N VAL A 268 -2.91 5.81 13.63
CA VAL A 268 -2.27 6.39 12.45
C VAL A 268 -0.77 6.14 12.49
N LEU A 269 -0.24 5.48 11.46
CA LEU A 269 1.19 5.46 11.19
C LEU A 269 1.56 6.62 10.26
N ASP A 270 2.48 7.49 10.66
CA ASP A 270 2.92 8.66 9.88
C ASP A 270 3.35 8.28 8.46
N ARG A 271 3.99 7.13 8.29
CA ARG A 271 4.44 6.63 6.98
C ARG A 271 3.33 6.44 5.94
N TRP A 272 2.07 6.35 6.38
CA TRP A 272 0.90 6.20 5.51
C TRP A 272 0.21 7.51 5.18
N THR A 273 0.61 8.59 5.83
CA THR A 273 -0.02 9.90 5.68
C THR A 273 0.58 10.71 4.52
N LYS A 274 -0.21 11.63 3.97
CA LYS A 274 0.25 12.60 2.97
C LYS A 274 1.39 13.49 3.48
N LYS A 275 1.49 13.67 4.80
CA LYS A 275 2.47 14.56 5.44
C LYS A 275 3.84 13.92 5.67
N VAL A 276 4.02 12.63 5.39
CA VAL A 276 5.27 11.92 5.68
C VAL A 276 6.49 12.56 5.03
N LYS A 277 6.35 13.10 3.82
CA LYS A 277 7.45 13.76 3.11
C LYS A 277 7.79 15.14 3.65
N SER A 278 6.84 15.87 4.22
CA SER A 278 7.12 17.16 4.87
C SER A 278 7.97 16.99 6.13
N THR A 279 7.81 15.87 6.86
CA THR A 279 8.65 15.51 8.02
C THR A 279 10.00 14.91 7.61
N LEU A 280 10.11 14.32 6.41
CA LEU A 280 11.36 13.82 5.87
C LEU A 280 12.23 14.92 5.24
N ASN A 281 11.66 16.09 4.97
CA ASN A 281 12.36 17.29 4.49
C ASN A 281 13.14 18.02 5.62
N ASP A 282 13.43 17.35 6.73
CA ASP A 282 14.38 17.84 7.71
C ASP A 282 15.75 18.05 7.03
N PRO A 283 16.25 19.32 7.01
CA PRO A 283 17.45 19.68 6.23
C PRO A 283 18.74 19.01 6.72
N SER A 284 18.70 18.33 7.85
CA SER A 284 19.88 17.69 8.46
C SER A 284 20.37 16.43 7.74
N GLY A 285 19.67 15.93 6.70
CA GLY A 285 19.94 14.60 6.14
C GLY A 285 20.17 14.49 4.65
N PHE A 286 19.64 15.40 3.81
CA PHE A 286 19.93 15.43 2.38
C PHE A 286 20.63 16.75 2.04
N SER A 287 21.70 16.68 1.24
CA SER A 287 22.31 17.88 0.67
C SER A 287 21.20 18.65 -0.07
N ARG A 288 21.12 19.97 0.15
CA ARG A 288 20.23 20.87 -0.61
C ARG A 288 20.29 20.60 -2.10
N ASP A 289 21.48 20.31 -2.61
CA ASP A 289 21.75 20.00 -4.00
C ASP A 289 21.02 18.75 -4.48
N ALA A 290 20.94 17.69 -3.66
CA ALA A 290 20.22 16.46 -4.04
C ALA A 290 18.71 16.69 -4.19
N ILE A 291 18.11 17.58 -3.36
CA ILE A 291 16.71 17.95 -3.46
C ILE A 291 16.48 18.79 -4.71
N VAL A 292 17.34 19.76 -4.96
CA VAL A 292 17.28 20.62 -6.17
C VAL A 292 17.40 19.78 -7.43
N ILE A 293 18.41 18.91 -7.52
CA ILE A 293 18.61 17.99 -8.65
C ILE A 293 17.38 17.09 -8.85
N SER A 294 16.79 16.60 -7.74
CA SER A 294 15.58 15.78 -7.79
C SER A 294 14.39 16.53 -8.41
N ARG A 295 14.13 17.76 -7.94
CA ARG A 295 13.07 18.63 -8.46
C ARG A 295 13.31 19.00 -9.91
N GLN A 296 14.53 19.36 -10.27
CA GLN A 296 14.92 19.68 -11.65
C GLN A 296 14.67 18.49 -12.57
N SER A 297 15.10 17.28 -12.20
CA SER A 297 14.89 16.06 -12.98
C SER A 297 13.41 15.77 -13.23
N ALA A 298 12.56 15.96 -12.18
CA ALA A 298 11.13 15.79 -12.30
C ALA A 298 10.51 16.83 -13.26
N LEU A 299 10.86 18.12 -13.13
CA LEU A 299 10.37 19.19 -14.00
C LEU A 299 10.77 18.96 -15.46
N VAL A 300 11.98 18.50 -15.73
CA VAL A 300 12.43 18.15 -17.09
C VAL A 300 11.55 17.04 -17.68
N GLU A 301 11.22 16.02 -16.90
CA GLU A 301 10.38 14.93 -17.40
C GLU A 301 8.92 15.36 -17.61
N PHE A 302 8.35 16.17 -16.72
CA PHE A 302 7.04 16.81 -16.92
C PHE A 302 7.01 17.64 -18.21
N SER A 303 8.05 18.47 -18.43
CA SER A 303 8.15 19.32 -19.62
C SER A 303 8.21 18.50 -20.90
N LYS A 304 8.93 17.36 -20.91
CA LYS A 304 8.98 16.46 -22.07
C LYS A 304 7.62 15.85 -22.38
N GLN A 305 6.89 15.39 -21.37
CA GLN A 305 5.58 14.79 -21.58
C GLN A 305 4.56 15.83 -22.03
N LEU A 306 4.57 17.02 -21.44
CA LEU A 306 3.75 18.12 -21.85
C LEU A 306 4.04 18.50 -23.31
N ALA A 307 5.32 18.64 -23.67
CA ALA A 307 5.76 18.94 -25.03
C ALA A 307 5.30 17.89 -26.04
N ALA A 308 5.39 16.59 -25.69
CA ALA A 308 4.95 15.48 -26.55
C ALA A 308 3.44 15.51 -26.86
N VAL A 309 2.62 16.03 -25.98
CA VAL A 309 1.18 16.18 -26.16
C VAL A 309 0.84 17.51 -26.83
N ALA A 310 1.43 18.59 -26.39
CA ALA A 310 1.16 19.95 -26.88
C ALA A 310 1.61 20.13 -28.37
N ALA A 311 2.77 19.59 -28.74
CA ALA A 311 3.32 19.72 -30.09
C ALA A 311 2.45 19.07 -31.19
N LYS A 312 1.48 18.24 -30.86
CA LYS A 312 0.58 17.57 -31.80
C LYS A 312 -0.48 18.50 -32.39
N VAL A 313 -0.77 19.60 -31.73
CA VAL A 313 -1.84 20.53 -32.08
C VAL A 313 -1.29 21.96 -32.00
N PRO A 314 -1.30 22.75 -33.09
CA PRO A 314 -0.68 24.08 -33.11
C PRO A 314 -1.16 25.01 -32.01
N GLU A 315 -2.47 25.03 -31.73
CA GLU A 315 -3.08 25.90 -30.69
C GLU A 315 -2.57 25.55 -29.32
N ARG A 316 -2.44 24.23 -29.00
CA ARG A 316 -1.89 23.76 -27.73
C ARG A 316 -0.39 24.08 -27.61
N TYR A 317 0.34 24.03 -28.70
CA TYR A 317 1.75 24.40 -28.72
C TYR A 317 1.93 25.86 -28.34
N GLU A 318 1.16 26.76 -28.97
CA GLU A 318 1.26 28.22 -28.72
C GLU A 318 0.87 28.52 -27.24
N GLU A 319 -0.24 28.00 -26.77
CA GLU A 319 -0.67 28.18 -25.39
C GLU A 319 0.39 27.66 -24.37
N THR A 320 0.93 26.46 -24.60
CA THR A 320 1.95 25.87 -23.73
C THR A 320 3.25 26.67 -23.75
N ARG A 321 3.68 27.10 -24.92
CA ARG A 321 4.87 27.97 -25.09
C ARG A 321 4.73 29.26 -24.30
N ASP A 322 3.58 29.93 -24.42
CA ASP A 322 3.34 31.24 -23.80
C ASP A 322 3.25 31.08 -22.25
N LEU A 323 2.64 30.01 -21.75
CA LEU A 323 2.64 29.67 -20.34
C LEU A 323 4.05 29.42 -19.79
N ILE A 324 4.86 28.62 -20.48
CA ILE A 324 6.24 28.30 -20.06
C ILE A 324 7.09 29.57 -20.08
N MET A 325 6.97 30.40 -21.12
CA MET A 325 7.73 31.65 -21.22
C MET A 325 7.31 32.67 -20.17
N GLY A 326 6.03 32.75 -19.87
CA GLY A 326 5.51 33.60 -18.79
C GLY A 326 6.04 33.19 -17.42
N LEU A 327 5.99 31.90 -17.08
CA LEU A 327 6.55 31.36 -15.81
C LEU A 327 8.07 31.57 -15.74
N TYR A 328 8.80 31.29 -16.81
CA TYR A 328 10.25 31.50 -16.88
C TYR A 328 10.63 32.95 -16.61
N SER A 329 9.96 33.90 -17.29
CA SER A 329 10.21 35.33 -17.12
C SER A 329 9.89 35.82 -15.70
N SER A 330 8.79 35.33 -15.11
CA SER A 330 8.40 35.65 -13.73
C SER A 330 9.43 35.16 -12.71
N TYR A 331 9.89 33.90 -12.82
CA TYR A 331 10.88 33.35 -11.88
C TYR A 331 12.25 34.00 -12.05
N LYS A 332 12.66 34.28 -13.29
CA LYS A 332 13.90 34.99 -13.56
C LYS A 332 13.90 36.40 -12.95
N ALA A 333 12.80 37.13 -13.08
CA ALA A 333 12.66 38.44 -12.46
C ALA A 333 12.70 38.39 -10.92
N ALA A 334 12.12 37.33 -10.33
CA ALA A 334 12.19 37.11 -8.87
C ALA A 334 13.62 36.84 -8.40
N ASP A 335 14.39 35.98 -9.11
CA ASP A 335 15.77 35.66 -8.79
C ASP A 335 16.71 36.88 -8.97
N GLU A 336 16.46 37.76 -9.95
CA GLU A 336 17.22 38.98 -10.19
C GLU A 336 16.87 40.07 -9.14
N GLY A 337 15.65 40.06 -8.59
CA GLY A 337 15.17 40.98 -7.54
C GLY A 337 15.73 40.68 -6.15
N ASP A 338 16.05 39.41 -5.86
CA ASP A 338 16.58 38.96 -4.56
C ASP A 338 18.08 39.33 -4.35
N ASN A 339 18.73 39.82 -5.39
CA ASN A 339 20.13 40.30 -5.32
C ASN A 339 20.26 41.80 -4.96
N GLN A 340 19.17 42.48 -4.52
CA GLN A 340 19.26 43.83 -3.97
C GLN A 340 19.08 43.83 -2.44
N PRO A 341 19.87 44.61 -1.66
CA PRO A 341 19.75 44.65 -0.20
C PRO A 341 18.41 45.24 0.22
N HIS A 342 17.73 44.54 1.12
CA HIS A 342 16.41 44.84 1.67
C HIS A 342 16.26 46.28 2.15
N SER A 343 15.35 47.02 1.57
CA SER A 343 14.56 48.05 2.26
C SER A 343 13.08 47.63 2.12
N GLY A 344 12.46 47.43 3.30
CA GLY A 344 11.15 46.80 3.38
C GLY A 344 10.00 47.62 2.77
N VAL A 345 9.01 46.93 2.34
CA VAL A 345 7.58 47.18 2.59
C VAL A 345 6.74 46.02 2.08
N ALA A 346 5.86 45.51 2.92
CA ALA A 346 4.87 44.50 2.62
C ALA A 346 3.83 44.99 1.61
N ARG A 347 3.42 44.11 0.66
CA ARG A 347 2.04 44.10 0.16
C ARG A 347 1.64 42.77 -0.42
N SER A 348 0.64 42.21 0.20
CA SER A 348 -0.32 41.24 -0.27
C SER A 348 -1.01 41.69 -1.57
N SER A 349 -1.08 40.83 -2.57
CA SER A 349 -2.24 40.78 -3.46
C SER A 349 -2.22 39.52 -4.30
N ASN A 350 -3.26 38.73 -4.13
CA ASN A 350 -3.60 37.54 -4.87
C ASN A 350 -4.33 37.95 -6.15
N PRO A 351 -3.94 37.53 -7.35
CA PRO A 351 -4.74 37.72 -8.56
C PRO A 351 -5.14 36.38 -9.17
N TYR A 352 -6.20 35.77 -8.70
CA TYR A 352 -7.00 34.89 -9.52
C TYR A 352 -8.39 35.50 -9.71
N VAL A 353 -8.56 36.20 -10.83
CA VAL A 353 -9.86 36.60 -11.34
C VAL A 353 -10.14 35.75 -12.57
N HIS A 354 -11.22 34.99 -12.51
CA HIS A 354 -11.80 34.31 -13.66
C HIS A 354 -12.51 35.33 -14.59
N PRO A 355 -12.36 35.24 -15.91
CA PRO A 355 -13.30 35.87 -16.81
C PRO A 355 -14.38 34.86 -17.22
N THR A 356 -15.61 35.16 -16.86
CA THR A 356 -16.82 34.61 -17.50
C THR A 356 -17.08 35.36 -18.79
N THR A 357 -17.15 34.70 -19.93
CA THR A 357 -17.92 35.16 -21.08
C THR A 357 -18.56 33.98 -21.76
N GLY A 358 -19.89 34.07 -21.91
CA GLY A 358 -20.71 33.14 -22.61
C GLY A 358 -20.59 33.26 -24.13
N GLY A 359 -20.77 32.16 -24.81
CA GLY A 359 -20.89 32.05 -26.26
C GLY A 359 -21.60 30.76 -26.60
N SER A 360 -22.80 30.92 -27.11
CA SER A 360 -23.69 29.90 -27.64
C SER A 360 -23.13 29.19 -28.88
N GLY A 361 -23.37 27.86 -28.97
CA GLY A 361 -23.53 27.30 -30.28
C GLY A 361 -22.97 25.92 -30.54
N GLN A 362 -23.89 24.99 -30.72
CA GLN A 362 -23.83 23.76 -31.54
C GLN A 362 -23.35 22.46 -30.86
N SER A 363 -24.39 21.69 -30.56
CA SER A 363 -24.41 20.27 -30.24
C SER A 363 -23.75 19.41 -31.33
N SER A 364 -22.58 18.90 -31.07
CA SER A 364 -22.06 17.71 -31.72
C SER A 364 -22.08 16.56 -30.71
N LYS A 365 -22.80 15.49 -31.02
CA LYS A 365 -22.92 14.26 -30.22
C LYS A 365 -21.53 13.63 -30.04
N LYS A 366 -20.83 13.93 -28.94
CA LYS A 366 -19.62 13.22 -28.55
C LYS A 366 -20.03 11.81 -28.11
N LYS A 367 -19.50 10.78 -28.80
CA LYS A 367 -19.52 9.39 -28.33
C LYS A 367 -18.99 9.37 -26.91
N LYS A 368 -19.76 8.86 -25.94
CA LYS A 368 -19.30 8.60 -24.57
C LYS A 368 -18.08 7.70 -24.65
N GLN A 369 -16.94 8.22 -24.33
CA GLN A 369 -15.71 7.43 -24.16
C GLN A 369 -15.90 6.54 -22.93
N GLN A 370 -15.70 5.24 -23.14
CA GLN A 370 -15.87 4.22 -22.08
C GLN A 370 -14.70 4.35 -21.10
N ARG A 371 -15.00 4.55 -19.82
CA ARG A 371 -14.00 4.60 -18.75
C ARG A 371 -13.64 3.20 -18.29
N CYS A 372 -12.38 2.98 -17.95
CA CYS A 372 -11.91 1.73 -17.37
C CYS A 372 -12.65 1.44 -16.05
N SER A 373 -13.25 0.26 -15.93
CA SER A 373 -14.00 -0.13 -14.71
C SER A 373 -13.12 -0.32 -13.46
N VAL A 374 -11.79 -0.34 -13.62
CA VAL A 374 -10.83 -0.51 -12.51
C VAL A 374 -10.34 0.84 -11.98
N CYS A 375 -9.85 1.71 -12.86
CA CYS A 375 -9.24 2.99 -12.46
C CYS A 375 -10.07 4.22 -12.85
N GLN A 376 -11.22 4.04 -13.53
CA GLN A 376 -12.10 5.10 -14.04
C GLN A 376 -11.47 6.04 -15.06
N MET A 377 -10.23 5.78 -15.51
CA MET A 377 -9.54 6.58 -16.52
C MET A 377 -9.94 6.16 -17.93
N GLU A 378 -9.88 7.11 -18.88
CA GLU A 378 -10.18 6.89 -20.28
C GLU A 378 -8.93 6.42 -21.04
N GLY A 379 -9.13 5.73 -22.16
CA GLY A 379 -8.03 5.37 -23.09
C GLY A 379 -7.49 3.93 -22.98
N HIS A 380 -8.01 3.10 -22.05
CA HIS A 380 -7.66 1.68 -21.97
C HIS A 380 -8.82 0.83 -21.46
N LYS A 381 -8.75 -0.49 -21.70
CA LYS A 381 -9.73 -1.47 -21.20
C LYS A 381 -9.26 -2.05 -19.85
N LYS A 382 -10.18 -2.71 -19.12
CA LYS A 382 -9.86 -3.43 -17.86
C LYS A 382 -8.63 -4.34 -18.00
N THR A 383 -8.53 -5.10 -19.09
CA THR A 383 -7.44 -6.05 -19.37
C THR A 383 -6.08 -5.39 -19.66
N THR A 384 -6.06 -4.12 -20.05
CA THR A 384 -4.85 -3.34 -20.32
C THR A 384 -4.61 -2.26 -19.30
N CYS A 385 -5.38 -2.25 -18.23
CA CYS A 385 -5.25 -1.31 -17.15
C CYS A 385 -3.93 -1.54 -16.41
N PRO A 386 -3.05 -0.53 -16.27
CA PRO A 386 -1.84 -0.66 -15.46
C PRO A 386 -2.15 -1.11 -14.04
N TRP A 387 -3.22 -0.58 -13.47
CA TRP A 387 -3.72 -0.94 -12.13
C TRP A 387 -4.26 -2.37 -12.04
N GLN A 388 -4.83 -2.91 -13.14
CA GLN A 388 -5.24 -4.31 -13.17
C GLN A 388 -4.04 -5.25 -13.18
N LYS A 389 -2.96 -4.88 -13.87
CA LYS A 389 -1.70 -5.65 -13.86
C LYS A 389 -1.05 -5.66 -12.47
N ASP A 390 -1.09 -4.53 -11.77
CA ASP A 390 -0.62 -4.45 -10.37
C ASP A 390 -1.56 -5.23 -9.45
N ILE A 391 -2.86 -5.23 -9.73
CA ILE A 391 -3.87 -6.04 -9.04
C ILE A 391 -3.63 -7.53 -9.30
N ASP A 392 -3.40 -7.95 -10.52
CA ASP A 392 -3.17 -9.35 -10.90
C ASP A 392 -1.80 -9.85 -10.40
N ASN A 393 -0.78 -8.98 -10.37
CA ASN A 393 0.51 -9.26 -9.74
C ASN A 393 0.43 -9.25 -8.20
N ASN A 394 -0.52 -8.53 -7.60
CA ASN A 394 -0.83 -8.52 -6.17
C ASN A 394 -2.00 -9.47 -5.80
N VAL A 395 -2.45 -10.35 -6.67
CA VAL A 395 -3.53 -11.32 -6.40
C VAL A 395 -3.21 -12.19 -5.18
N ILE A 396 -1.93 -12.44 -4.90
CA ILE A 396 -1.51 -13.09 -3.66
C ILE A 396 -1.93 -12.28 -2.43
N ASP A 397 -1.89 -10.95 -2.51
CA ASP A 397 -2.24 -10.06 -1.40
C ASP A 397 -3.76 -9.78 -1.32
N LYS A 398 -4.51 -9.93 -2.43
CA LYS A 398 -5.97 -9.70 -2.47
C LYS A 398 -6.79 -10.91 -2.03
N GLU A 399 -6.38 -12.13 -2.35
CA GLU A 399 -7.05 -13.34 -1.86
C GLU A 399 -6.97 -13.44 -0.32
N ALA A 400 -5.97 -12.83 0.30
CA ALA A 400 -5.89 -12.72 1.76
C ALA A 400 -6.84 -11.68 2.36
N ILE A 401 -7.35 -10.75 1.54
CA ILE A 401 -8.30 -9.70 1.96
C ILE A 401 -9.75 -10.11 1.61
N GLY A 402 -9.95 -10.97 0.63
CA GLY A 402 -11.25 -11.30 0.04
C GLY A 402 -11.79 -12.70 0.27
N SER A 403 -10.99 -13.65 0.77
CA SER A 403 -11.43 -15.04 0.91
C SER A 403 -11.82 -15.45 2.32
N ASP A 404 -12.50 -14.57 3.05
CA ASP A 404 -13.16 -14.94 4.30
C ASP A 404 -14.62 -15.41 4.05
N ASP A 405 -14.96 -15.67 2.81
CA ASP A 405 -16.25 -16.25 2.44
C ASP A 405 -16.16 -17.78 2.32
N GLY A 406 -16.39 -18.43 3.48
CA GLY A 406 -16.87 -19.81 3.52
C GLY A 406 -15.79 -20.88 3.48
N ASP A 407 -15.16 -21.14 4.57
CA ASP A 407 -14.89 -22.46 5.12
C ASP A 407 -13.95 -22.38 6.35
N MET A 408 -14.37 -21.74 7.41
CA MET A 408 -13.60 -21.73 8.63
C MET A 408 -14.54 -21.64 9.82
N CYS A 409 -14.95 -22.70 10.27
CA CYS A 409 -15.19 -23.16 11.62
C CYS A 409 -16.33 -24.18 11.67
N THR A 410 -16.00 -25.41 11.61
CA THR A 410 -16.80 -26.42 12.27
C THR A 410 -16.01 -26.99 13.43
N LYS A 411 -16.53 -26.75 14.63
CA LYS A 411 -16.28 -27.50 15.87
C LYS A 411 -14.91 -27.30 16.53
N ALA A 412 -14.87 -26.36 17.43
CA ALA A 412 -14.05 -26.44 18.62
C ALA A 412 -14.89 -26.09 19.85
N THR A 413 -15.97 -26.86 20.05
CA THR A 413 -16.64 -26.99 21.36
C THR A 413 -17.31 -28.35 21.36
N ALA A 414 -16.66 -29.32 21.93
CA ALA A 414 -17.13 -30.55 22.57
C ALA A 414 -16.08 -31.64 22.38
N GLU A 415 -15.28 -31.79 23.42
CA GLU A 415 -14.71 -33.04 23.92
C GLU A 415 -13.57 -32.70 24.88
N LEU A 416 -13.98 -32.24 26.04
CA LEU A 416 -13.24 -32.35 27.26
C LEU A 416 -14.30 -32.72 28.30
N ASP A 417 -14.62 -33.98 28.36
CA ASP A 417 -15.11 -34.67 29.55
C ASP A 417 -15.40 -36.12 29.14
N SER A 418 -14.42 -36.98 29.43
CA SER A 418 -14.59 -38.36 29.86
C SER A 418 -13.26 -39.12 29.58
N ASP A 419 -12.44 -39.17 30.60
CA ASP A 419 -11.93 -40.44 31.08
C ASP A 419 -11.38 -40.27 32.52
N SER A 420 -12.00 -41.04 33.35
CA SER A 420 -11.72 -41.33 34.77
C SER A 420 -10.36 -41.98 34.96
#